data_96395a58120ac0e93d5ed0593f2e9360
#
_entry.id   96395a58120ac0e93d5ed0593f2e9360
#
_cell.length_a   1.000
_cell.length_b   1.000
_cell.length_c   1.000
_cell.angle_alpha   90.00
_cell.angle_beta   90.00
_cell.angle_gamma   90.00
#
_symmetry.space_group_name_H-M   'P 1'
#
loop_
_entity.id
_entity.type
_entity.pdbx_description
1 polymer ?
#
loop_
_entity_poly.entity_id
_entity_poly.type
_entity_poly.pdbx_seq_one_letter_code
_entity_poly.pdbx_strand_id
1 'polypeptide(L)'
;MIIGIAISFSFNSSDQKPTITDARTVDWRHVHGLGVDPNDSSILYIATHGDFYQSRNDAPPVKVDKIRADYMAFNAPHDKDLPLYASGHPSTGGNTGLIKSIDGGVTWESVSKVLEPPVDFHAMTLSKSNPDLILGFDSGGRGLFKTIDAGKTWNTLEYPEYISALAISPTDSQMIFAGTANGIFKSIDGGTTWTHIAYQGLAVYALNIDDDGILFASVNTFGLVSSNDLGVTWKDLPNIDLTVTSIAFDSSNKILYIAGFSSGGFQEVYKIPYDIASYEIIGTNKGLK
;
A
#
# COMPACT_ATOMS: atom_id res chain seq x y z
N MET A 1 11.80 -59.73 -0.60
CA MET A 1 12.07 -58.89 0.59
C MET A 1 12.67 -57.58 0.08
N ILE A 2 11.80 -56.55 -0.11
CA ILE A 2 12.20 -55.24 -0.63
C ILE A 2 12.35 -54.34 0.58
N ILE A 3 13.57 -53.88 0.83
CA ILE A 3 13.88 -52.94 1.91
C ILE A 3 13.61 -51.54 1.36
N GLY A 4 12.53 -50.93 1.82
CA GLY A 4 12.25 -49.51 1.55
C GLY A 4 13.10 -48.63 2.46
N ILE A 5 13.95 -47.81 1.86
CA ILE A 5 14.68 -46.76 2.58
C ILE A 5 13.73 -45.54 2.67
N ALA A 6 13.25 -45.27 3.87
CA ALA A 6 12.54 -44.01 4.17
C ALA A 6 13.59 -42.92 4.34
N ILE A 7 13.63 -41.96 3.40
CA ILE A 7 14.41 -40.73 3.55
C ILE A 7 13.51 -39.73 4.27
N SER A 8 13.78 -39.50 5.55
CA SER A 8 13.16 -38.42 6.31
C SER A 8 13.88 -37.10 6.00
N PHE A 9 13.23 -36.22 5.28
CA PHE A 9 13.67 -34.81 5.18
C PHE A 9 13.30 -34.08 6.46
N SER A 10 14.28 -33.84 7.31
CA SER A 10 14.16 -32.89 8.39
C SER A 10 14.29 -31.46 7.78
N PHE A 11 13.20 -30.74 7.68
CA PHE A 11 13.26 -29.32 7.44
C PHE A 11 13.78 -28.65 8.71
N ASN A 12 15.05 -28.28 8.72
CA ASN A 12 15.56 -27.29 9.67
C ASN A 12 15.11 -25.93 9.14
N SER A 13 13.97 -25.42 9.59
CA SER A 13 13.65 -24.01 9.48
C SER A 13 14.56 -23.26 10.45
N SER A 14 15.74 -22.89 10.02
CA SER A 14 16.45 -21.82 10.69
C SER A 14 15.76 -20.52 10.31
N ASP A 15 14.90 -20.01 11.19
CA ASP A 15 14.36 -18.65 11.17
C ASP A 15 15.51 -17.65 11.32
N GLN A 16 16.36 -17.56 10.29
CA GLN A 16 17.38 -16.52 10.25
C GLN A 16 16.75 -15.29 9.60
N LYS A 17 16.27 -14.36 10.46
CA LYS A 17 15.97 -12.99 10.02
C LYS A 17 17.19 -12.44 9.27
N PRO A 18 17.05 -11.86 8.07
CA PRO A 18 18.18 -11.32 7.34
C PRO A 18 18.91 -10.29 8.17
N THR A 19 20.24 -10.35 8.16
CA THR A 19 21.07 -9.40 8.89
C THR A 19 21.02 -8.05 8.17
N ILE A 20 20.49 -7.03 8.83
CA ILE A 20 20.45 -5.66 8.32
C ILE A 20 21.87 -5.11 8.37
N THR A 21 22.38 -4.66 7.23
CA THR A 21 23.67 -3.92 7.16
C THR A 21 23.42 -2.43 7.31
N ASP A 22 24.38 -1.69 7.82
CA ASP A 22 24.30 -0.21 7.94
C ASP A 22 23.98 0.47 6.60
N ALA A 23 24.36 -0.12 5.47
CA ALA A 23 24.09 0.40 4.14
C ALA A 23 22.59 0.44 3.79
N ARG A 24 21.73 -0.37 4.46
CA ARG A 24 20.27 -0.38 4.26
C ARG A 24 19.53 0.52 5.25
N THR A 25 20.22 1.19 6.14
CA THR A 25 19.60 2.12 7.09
C THR A 25 19.31 3.44 6.41
N VAL A 26 18.05 3.89 6.46
CA VAL A 26 17.54 5.10 5.82
C VAL A 26 17.00 6.06 6.88
N ASP A 27 17.15 7.36 6.67
CA ASP A 27 16.67 8.37 7.61
C ASP A 27 15.22 8.76 7.29
N TRP A 28 14.31 7.79 7.36
CA TRP A 28 12.86 8.03 7.29
C TRP A 28 12.19 7.79 8.64
N ARG A 29 11.00 8.37 8.83
CA ARG A 29 10.20 8.16 10.05
C ARG A 29 9.14 7.09 9.83
N HIS A 30 8.13 7.40 9.00
CA HIS A 30 7.03 6.50 8.66
C HIS A 30 6.95 6.35 7.16
N VAL A 31 6.72 5.12 6.68
CA VAL A 31 6.36 4.84 5.30
C VAL A 31 4.83 4.87 5.22
N HIS A 32 4.31 5.76 4.39
CA HIS A 32 2.86 5.96 4.19
C HIS A 32 2.36 5.32 2.89
N GLY A 33 3.27 4.97 1.98
CA GLY A 33 2.89 4.36 0.73
C GLY A 33 4.08 3.77 -0.02
N LEU A 34 3.79 2.73 -0.78
CA LEU A 34 4.72 2.07 -1.69
C LEU A 34 4.11 2.04 -3.10
N GLY A 35 4.96 2.02 -4.12
CA GLY A 35 4.54 1.83 -5.50
C GLY A 35 5.69 1.38 -6.38
N VAL A 36 5.41 0.48 -7.31
CA VAL A 36 6.38 0.05 -8.34
C VAL A 36 6.20 0.93 -9.56
N ASP A 37 7.30 1.35 -10.18
CA ASP A 37 7.24 2.14 -11.41
C ASP A 37 6.68 1.28 -12.56
N PRO A 38 5.64 1.75 -13.26
CA PRO A 38 5.00 0.96 -14.31
C PRO A 38 5.85 0.77 -15.57
N ASN A 39 6.93 1.57 -15.73
CA ASN A 39 7.85 1.46 -16.86
C ASN A 39 9.08 0.61 -16.55
N ASP A 40 9.47 0.59 -15.28
CA ASP A 40 10.71 -0.02 -14.83
C ASP A 40 10.48 -0.64 -13.44
N SER A 41 10.09 -1.92 -13.41
CA SER A 41 9.81 -2.66 -12.18
C SER A 41 11.03 -2.78 -11.24
N SER A 42 12.22 -2.34 -11.71
CA SER A 42 13.39 -2.20 -10.84
C SER A 42 13.32 -1.00 -9.90
N ILE A 43 12.35 -0.08 -10.09
CA ILE A 43 12.16 1.10 -9.26
C ILE A 43 11.00 0.89 -8.30
N LEU A 44 11.29 0.98 -7.02
CA LEU A 44 10.31 1.07 -5.94
C LEU A 44 10.26 2.51 -5.42
N TYR A 45 9.09 3.12 -5.47
CA TYR A 45 8.78 4.39 -4.82
C TYR A 45 8.39 4.17 -3.37
N ILE A 46 8.87 5.04 -2.48
CA ILE A 46 8.63 4.97 -1.03
C ILE A 46 8.25 6.36 -0.54
N ALA A 47 6.96 6.54 -0.26
CA ALA A 47 6.39 7.77 0.28
C ALA A 47 6.48 7.75 1.80
N THR A 48 7.01 8.81 2.42
CA THR A 48 7.25 8.83 3.86
C THR A 48 6.78 10.11 4.52
N HIS A 49 6.87 10.12 5.85
CA HIS A 49 6.72 11.33 6.66
C HIS A 49 7.96 12.21 6.51
N GLY A 50 7.87 13.18 5.62
CA GLY A 50 8.86 14.23 5.41
C GLY A 50 9.64 14.17 4.10
N ASP A 51 9.72 13.04 3.43
CA ASP A 51 10.54 12.90 2.23
C ASP A 51 9.99 11.80 1.30
N PHE A 52 10.41 11.84 0.01
CA PHE A 52 10.07 10.83 -0.98
C PHE A 52 11.34 10.13 -1.48
N TYR A 53 11.31 8.81 -1.50
CA TYR A 53 12.48 7.97 -1.82
C TYR A 53 12.22 7.08 -3.02
N GLN A 54 13.32 6.69 -3.68
CA GLN A 54 13.36 5.60 -4.65
C GLN A 54 14.40 4.56 -4.24
N SER A 55 14.07 3.28 -4.38
CA SER A 55 15.03 2.17 -4.44
C SER A 55 15.09 1.67 -5.89
N ARG A 56 16.28 1.47 -6.44
CA ARG A 56 16.48 0.94 -7.78
C ARG A 56 17.29 -0.36 -7.71
N ASN A 57 16.81 -1.43 -8.34
CA ASN A 57 17.45 -2.75 -8.30
C ASN A 57 17.73 -3.22 -6.87
N ASP A 58 16.78 -3.02 -5.97
CA ASP A 58 16.87 -3.36 -4.55
C ASP A 58 18.04 -2.69 -3.81
N ALA A 59 18.64 -1.64 -4.39
CA ALA A 59 19.65 -0.84 -3.72
C ALA A 59 19.03 -0.05 -2.54
N PRO A 60 19.84 0.37 -1.56
CA PRO A 60 19.34 1.22 -0.48
C PRO A 60 18.60 2.44 -1.01
N PRO A 61 17.40 2.74 -0.45
CA PRO A 61 16.58 3.86 -0.92
C PRO A 61 17.29 5.20 -0.82
N VAL A 62 17.15 6.03 -1.85
CA VAL A 62 17.70 7.39 -1.91
C VAL A 62 16.57 8.40 -2.00
N LYS A 63 16.70 9.49 -1.28
CA LYS A 63 15.77 10.62 -1.36
C LYS A 63 15.84 11.28 -2.73
N VAL A 64 14.66 11.57 -3.33
CA VAL A 64 14.57 12.17 -4.68
C VAL A 64 13.81 13.49 -4.71
N ASP A 65 12.91 13.77 -3.77
CA ASP A 65 12.13 15.01 -3.76
C ASP A 65 13.00 16.25 -3.46
N LYS A 66 12.61 17.37 -4.06
CA LYS A 66 13.29 18.68 -3.87
C LYS A 66 12.76 19.45 -2.67
N ILE A 67 11.51 19.17 -2.27
CA ILE A 67 10.83 19.90 -1.21
C ILE A 67 10.31 18.90 -0.20
N ARG A 68 10.69 19.06 1.05
CA ARG A 68 10.24 18.21 2.14
C ARG A 68 8.73 18.34 2.35
N ALA A 69 8.03 17.21 2.35
CA ALA A 69 6.59 17.10 2.62
C ALA A 69 6.23 15.70 3.12
N ASP A 70 5.12 15.56 3.80
CA ASP A 70 4.53 14.25 4.08
C ASP A 70 3.73 13.81 2.86
N TYR A 71 4.00 12.60 2.39
CA TYR A 71 3.33 12.02 1.23
C TYR A 71 2.41 10.91 1.71
N MET A 72 1.16 11.31 2.04
CA MET A 72 0.12 10.40 2.51
C MET A 72 -0.62 9.76 1.34
N ALA A 73 -1.23 8.60 1.56
CA ALA A 73 -2.07 7.90 0.59
C ALA A 73 -1.44 7.82 -0.83
N PHE A 74 -0.13 7.65 -0.89
CA PHE A 74 0.62 7.57 -2.15
C PHE A 74 0.15 6.41 -3.01
N ASN A 75 -0.02 6.67 -4.31
CA ASN A 75 -0.32 5.67 -5.33
C ASN A 75 0.56 5.87 -6.56
N ALA A 76 1.24 4.81 -6.98
CA ALA A 76 1.80 4.70 -8.32
C ALA A 76 0.73 4.16 -9.26
N PRO A 77 0.59 4.74 -10.48
CA PRO A 77 -0.34 4.22 -11.47
C PRO A 77 0.16 2.89 -12.03
N HIS A 78 -0.71 2.20 -12.75
CA HIS A 78 -0.38 0.97 -13.48
C HIS A 78 0.07 1.24 -14.92
N ASP A 79 -0.11 2.46 -15.43
CA ASP A 79 0.27 2.88 -16.78
C ASP A 79 1.35 3.97 -16.70
N LYS A 80 2.33 3.82 -17.58
CA LYS A 80 3.52 4.69 -17.69
C LYS A 80 3.22 6.16 -17.98
N ASP A 81 2.12 6.42 -18.68
CA ASP A 81 1.76 7.77 -19.12
C ASP A 81 0.94 8.51 -18.05
N LEU A 82 0.67 7.87 -16.91
CA LEU A 82 -0.07 8.44 -15.80
C LEU A 82 0.85 8.98 -14.71
N PRO A 83 0.46 10.07 -14.01
CA PRO A 83 1.25 10.63 -12.92
C PRO A 83 1.18 9.77 -11.65
N LEU A 84 2.19 9.88 -10.80
CA LEU A 84 2.10 9.50 -9.40
C LEU A 84 1.11 10.43 -8.70
N TYR A 85 0.31 9.89 -7.75
CA TYR A 85 -0.61 10.68 -6.94
C TYR A 85 -0.31 10.51 -5.45
N ALA A 86 -0.52 11.58 -4.69
CA ALA A 86 -0.44 11.59 -3.24
C ALA A 86 -1.36 12.66 -2.64
N SER A 87 -1.46 12.66 -1.34
CA SER A 87 -2.01 13.73 -0.51
C SER A 87 -1.01 14.06 0.60
N GLY A 88 -1.41 14.80 1.62
CA GLY A 88 -0.63 14.96 2.85
C GLY A 88 -0.37 16.40 3.24
N HIS A 89 0.84 16.67 3.75
CA HIS A 89 1.17 17.92 4.40
C HIS A 89 2.48 18.53 3.86
N PRO A 90 2.49 19.78 3.39
CA PRO A 90 3.73 20.47 3.11
C PRO A 90 4.46 20.79 4.43
N SER A 91 5.78 20.93 4.38
CA SER A 91 6.60 21.27 5.56
C SER A 91 6.20 22.61 6.23
N THR A 92 5.44 23.44 5.52
CA THR A 92 4.89 24.71 6.01
C THR A 92 3.59 24.56 6.80
N GLY A 93 3.05 23.34 6.91
CA GLY A 93 1.79 23.01 7.58
C GLY A 93 0.56 23.17 6.68
N GLY A 94 -0.57 22.65 7.15
CA GLY A 94 -1.82 22.52 6.40
C GLY A 94 -1.86 21.26 5.54
N ASN A 95 -2.93 21.09 4.76
CA ASN A 95 -3.12 19.93 3.89
C ASN A 95 -2.94 20.32 2.42
N THR A 96 -2.54 19.33 1.59
CA THR A 96 -2.30 19.56 0.16
C THR A 96 -3.54 19.33 -0.71
N GLY A 97 -4.51 18.57 -0.23
CA GLY A 97 -5.51 17.96 -1.11
C GLY A 97 -4.88 16.88 -1.97
N LEU A 98 -5.33 16.73 -3.22
CA LEU A 98 -4.70 15.85 -4.19
C LEU A 98 -3.53 16.54 -4.88
N ILE A 99 -2.38 15.89 -4.89
CA ILE A 99 -1.15 16.30 -5.60
C ILE A 99 -0.70 15.21 -6.56
N LYS A 100 0.06 15.57 -7.58
CA LYS A 100 0.64 14.63 -8.56
C LYS A 100 2.08 14.96 -8.88
N SER A 101 2.83 13.93 -9.36
CA SER A 101 4.18 14.06 -9.91
C SER A 101 4.26 13.36 -11.25
N ILE A 102 4.94 13.98 -12.23
CA ILE A 102 5.21 13.41 -13.55
C ILE A 102 6.70 13.14 -13.79
N ASP A 103 7.53 13.33 -12.77
CA ASP A 103 8.99 13.21 -12.84
C ASP A 103 9.53 12.22 -11.79
N GLY A 104 8.73 11.22 -11.43
CA GLY A 104 9.13 10.15 -10.50
C GLY A 104 9.23 10.60 -9.05
N GLY A 105 8.45 11.59 -8.63
CA GLY A 105 8.43 12.08 -7.25
C GLY A 105 9.45 13.18 -6.95
N VAL A 106 10.17 13.68 -7.96
CA VAL A 106 11.16 14.76 -7.78
C VAL A 106 10.48 16.10 -7.52
N THR A 107 9.40 16.39 -8.24
CA THR A 107 8.54 17.56 -8.01
C THR A 107 7.06 17.16 -7.95
N TRP A 108 6.29 17.93 -7.19
CA TRP A 108 4.88 17.70 -6.97
C TRP A 108 4.09 18.96 -7.23
N GLU A 109 2.94 18.84 -7.88
CA GLU A 109 2.03 19.94 -8.17
C GLU A 109 0.62 19.66 -7.65
N SER A 110 -0.10 20.71 -7.25
CA SER A 110 -1.48 20.60 -6.77
C SER A 110 -2.42 20.26 -7.94
N VAL A 111 -3.30 19.28 -7.74
CA VAL A 111 -4.41 18.96 -8.64
C VAL A 111 -5.67 19.64 -8.16
N SER A 112 -6.09 19.38 -6.92
CA SER A 112 -7.27 20.02 -6.31
C SER A 112 -7.23 19.94 -4.79
N LYS A 113 -7.89 20.89 -4.15
CA LYS A 113 -8.11 20.90 -2.68
C LYS A 113 -9.16 19.88 -2.24
N VAL A 114 -10.04 19.47 -3.16
CA VAL A 114 -11.25 18.65 -2.93
C VAL A 114 -12.29 19.39 -2.08
N LEU A 115 -11.90 19.92 -0.94
CA LEU A 115 -12.67 20.79 -0.05
C LEU A 115 -11.87 22.03 0.36
N GLU A 116 -12.54 22.95 1.07
CA GLU A 116 -11.89 24.08 1.74
C GLU A 116 -12.17 23.99 3.26
N PRO A 117 -11.17 23.87 4.14
CA PRO A 117 -9.74 23.72 3.83
C PRO A 117 -9.45 22.42 3.10
N PRO A 118 -8.27 22.28 2.45
CA PRO A 118 -7.93 21.10 1.67
C PRO A 118 -8.06 19.80 2.49
N VAL A 119 -8.43 18.69 1.82
CA VAL A 119 -8.49 17.36 2.44
C VAL A 119 -7.08 16.84 2.74
N ASP A 120 -7.04 15.86 3.64
CA ASP A 120 -5.88 15.05 3.94
C ASP A 120 -6.26 13.57 3.75
N PHE A 121 -6.04 13.05 2.54
CA PHE A 121 -6.31 11.65 2.28
C PHE A 121 -5.25 10.77 2.96
N HIS A 122 -5.68 9.83 3.78
CA HIS A 122 -4.84 8.77 4.35
C HIS A 122 -5.10 7.42 3.68
N ALA A 123 -6.27 7.21 3.10
CA ALA A 123 -6.56 6.08 2.22
C ALA A 123 -6.97 6.62 0.85
N MET A 124 -6.31 6.15 -0.20
CA MET A 124 -6.61 6.52 -1.59
C MET A 124 -6.32 5.34 -2.48
N THR A 125 -7.04 5.22 -3.59
CA THR A 125 -6.82 4.20 -4.61
C THR A 125 -7.16 4.73 -6.00
N LEU A 126 -6.41 4.26 -7.00
CA LEU A 126 -6.60 4.56 -8.41
C LEU A 126 -7.25 3.36 -9.09
N SER A 127 -8.19 3.60 -9.99
CA SER A 127 -8.76 2.52 -10.81
C SER A 127 -7.81 2.16 -11.94
N LYS A 128 -7.50 0.87 -12.10
CA LYS A 128 -6.69 0.36 -13.21
C LYS A 128 -7.46 0.31 -14.54
N SER A 129 -8.78 0.10 -14.49
CA SER A 129 -9.64 0.06 -15.67
C SER A 129 -10.14 1.44 -16.13
N ASN A 130 -10.04 2.46 -15.27
CA ASN A 130 -10.42 3.84 -15.58
C ASN A 130 -9.45 4.82 -14.91
N PRO A 131 -8.43 5.32 -15.60
CA PRO A 131 -7.38 6.15 -15.01
C PRO A 131 -7.86 7.49 -14.45
N ASP A 132 -9.03 7.96 -14.87
CA ASP A 132 -9.64 9.19 -14.36
C ASP A 132 -10.40 8.99 -13.03
N LEU A 133 -10.58 7.72 -12.60
CA LEU A 133 -11.29 7.39 -11.37
C LEU A 133 -10.31 7.24 -10.22
N ILE A 134 -10.49 8.09 -9.21
CA ILE A 134 -9.75 8.07 -7.95
C ILE A 134 -10.76 8.10 -6.79
N LEU A 135 -10.49 7.32 -5.75
CA LEU A 135 -11.18 7.37 -4.46
C LEU A 135 -10.21 7.83 -3.39
N GLY A 136 -10.67 8.71 -2.49
CA GLY A 136 -9.88 9.16 -1.35
C GLY A 136 -10.74 9.33 -0.09
N PHE A 137 -10.26 8.85 1.05
CA PHE A 137 -10.89 9.04 2.36
C PHE A 137 -10.08 10.04 3.19
N ASP A 138 -10.77 11.09 3.66
CA ASP A 138 -10.17 12.16 4.46
C ASP A 138 -9.91 11.69 5.89
N SER A 139 -8.69 11.86 6.39
CA SER A 139 -8.29 11.45 7.75
C SER A 139 -9.06 12.18 8.84
N GLY A 140 -9.54 13.39 8.57
CA GLY A 140 -10.43 14.15 9.45
C GLY A 140 -11.87 13.62 9.49
N GLY A 141 -12.19 12.56 8.75
CA GLY A 141 -13.54 11.97 8.71
C GLY A 141 -14.58 12.82 7.97
N ARG A 142 -14.14 13.75 7.08
CA ARG A 142 -15.05 14.62 6.33
C ARG A 142 -15.74 13.90 5.16
N GLY A 143 -15.29 12.66 4.82
CA GLY A 143 -15.98 11.83 3.86
C GLY A 143 -15.07 10.93 3.02
N LEU A 144 -15.73 10.05 2.26
CA LEU A 144 -15.18 9.33 1.13
C LEU A 144 -15.51 10.12 -0.14
N PHE A 145 -14.50 10.44 -0.91
CA PHE A 145 -14.61 11.25 -2.11
C PHE A 145 -14.27 10.44 -3.35
N LYS A 146 -15.01 10.67 -4.44
CA LYS A 146 -14.82 10.04 -5.74
C LYS A 146 -14.72 11.08 -6.84
N THR A 147 -13.70 10.96 -7.67
CA THR A 147 -13.59 11.68 -8.94
C THR A 147 -13.62 10.69 -10.11
N ILE A 148 -14.10 11.15 -11.27
CA ILE A 148 -14.06 10.42 -12.55
C ILE A 148 -13.44 11.27 -13.66
N ASP A 149 -12.71 12.33 -13.28
CA ASP A 149 -12.07 13.29 -14.18
C ASP A 149 -10.65 13.66 -13.71
N ALA A 150 -9.94 12.66 -13.14
CA ALA A 150 -8.57 12.76 -12.63
C ALA A 150 -8.38 13.85 -11.56
N GLY A 151 -9.37 14.03 -10.70
CA GLY A 151 -9.30 14.92 -9.54
C GLY A 151 -9.74 16.36 -9.80
N LYS A 152 -10.32 16.69 -10.96
CA LYS A 152 -10.81 18.04 -11.24
C LYS A 152 -12.09 18.36 -10.47
N THR A 153 -13.04 17.40 -10.43
CA THR A 153 -14.26 17.50 -9.64
C THR A 153 -14.48 16.27 -8.77
N TRP A 154 -15.16 16.44 -7.65
CA TRP A 154 -15.33 15.38 -6.65
C TRP A 154 -16.79 15.29 -6.19
N ASN A 155 -17.23 14.05 -5.95
CA ASN A 155 -18.50 13.73 -5.32
C ASN A 155 -18.23 13.01 -4.00
N THR A 156 -19.02 13.32 -2.98
CA THR A 156 -19.00 12.59 -1.71
C THR A 156 -19.82 11.32 -1.86
N LEU A 157 -19.30 10.22 -1.29
CA LEU A 157 -19.98 8.94 -1.23
C LEU A 157 -20.33 8.58 0.22
N GLU A 158 -21.30 7.69 0.38
CA GLU A 158 -21.51 6.97 1.64
C GLU A 158 -20.35 6.03 1.91
N TYR A 159 -20.06 5.78 3.18
CA TYR A 159 -19.01 4.87 3.60
C TYR A 159 -19.41 4.11 4.87
N PRO A 160 -18.91 2.86 5.06
CA PRO A 160 -19.39 2.01 6.16
C PRO A 160 -18.97 2.53 7.53
N GLU A 161 -17.73 2.97 7.64
CA GLU A 161 -17.10 3.53 8.85
C GLU A 161 -15.72 4.12 8.48
N TYR A 162 -14.90 4.54 9.44
CA TYR A 162 -13.58 5.09 9.17
C TYR A 162 -12.73 4.11 8.34
N ILE A 163 -12.29 4.56 7.15
CA ILE A 163 -11.56 3.76 6.18
C ILE A 163 -10.05 3.95 6.39
N SER A 164 -9.35 2.84 6.63
CA SER A 164 -7.89 2.80 6.75
C SER A 164 -7.18 2.45 5.44
N ALA A 165 -7.85 1.72 4.53
CA ALA A 165 -7.30 1.31 3.24
C ALA A 165 -8.41 1.14 2.20
N LEU A 166 -8.08 1.40 0.93
CA LEU A 166 -8.99 1.30 -0.21
C LEU A 166 -8.34 0.49 -1.34
N ALA A 167 -9.16 -0.31 -2.03
CA ALA A 167 -8.75 -0.96 -3.28
C ALA A 167 -9.93 -1.00 -4.26
N ILE A 168 -9.65 -0.83 -5.56
CA ILE A 168 -10.63 -0.98 -6.65
C ILE A 168 -10.25 -2.19 -7.47
N SER A 169 -11.21 -3.04 -7.82
CA SER A 169 -10.99 -4.18 -8.70
C SER A 169 -10.33 -3.73 -10.02
N PRO A 170 -9.29 -4.44 -10.50
CA PRO A 170 -8.59 -4.05 -11.73
C PRO A 170 -9.47 -4.19 -12.99
N THR A 171 -10.51 -5.03 -12.93
CA THR A 171 -11.38 -5.34 -14.07
C THR A 171 -12.78 -4.75 -13.97
N ASP A 172 -13.19 -4.29 -12.77
CA ASP A 172 -14.52 -3.72 -12.53
C ASP A 172 -14.43 -2.53 -11.57
N SER A 173 -14.48 -1.33 -12.11
CA SER A 173 -14.41 -0.09 -11.33
C SER A 173 -15.61 0.18 -10.41
N GLN A 174 -16.69 -0.63 -10.50
CA GLN A 174 -17.81 -0.58 -9.55
C GLN A 174 -17.54 -1.41 -8.30
N MET A 175 -16.57 -2.34 -8.36
CA MET A 175 -16.20 -3.19 -7.24
C MET A 175 -15.08 -2.56 -6.44
N ILE A 176 -15.38 -2.15 -5.21
CA ILE A 176 -14.48 -1.44 -4.31
C ILE A 176 -14.38 -2.21 -2.98
N PHE A 177 -13.21 -2.23 -2.39
CA PHE A 177 -12.95 -2.81 -1.08
C PHE A 177 -12.44 -1.73 -0.14
N ALA A 178 -12.92 -1.76 1.11
CA ALA A 178 -12.50 -0.86 2.18
C ALA A 178 -12.04 -1.66 3.40
N GLY A 179 -10.83 -1.42 3.86
CA GLY A 179 -10.33 -1.87 5.14
C GLY A 179 -10.71 -0.86 6.22
N THR A 180 -11.16 -1.36 7.38
CA THR A 180 -11.65 -0.55 8.48
C THR A 180 -11.17 -1.08 9.83
N ALA A 181 -11.57 -0.45 10.94
CA ALA A 181 -11.32 -0.97 12.30
C ALA A 181 -12.07 -2.27 12.60
N ASN A 182 -13.14 -2.59 11.85
CA ASN A 182 -14.03 -3.72 12.09
C ASN A 182 -14.05 -4.75 10.95
N GLY A 183 -13.05 -4.75 10.06
CA GLY A 183 -12.92 -5.72 9.00
C GLY A 183 -12.91 -5.13 7.61
N ILE A 184 -13.24 -5.98 6.62
CA ILE A 184 -13.24 -5.63 5.21
C ILE A 184 -14.67 -5.50 4.72
N PHE A 185 -14.96 -4.36 4.08
CA PHE A 185 -16.23 -4.08 3.41
C PHE A 185 -16.03 -4.09 1.89
N LYS A 186 -17.08 -4.45 1.16
CA LYS A 186 -17.13 -4.50 -0.29
C LYS A 186 -18.34 -3.73 -0.81
N SER A 187 -18.13 -2.92 -1.82
CA SER A 187 -19.17 -2.33 -2.67
C SER A 187 -19.12 -2.97 -4.05
N ILE A 188 -20.26 -3.11 -4.70
CA ILE A 188 -20.39 -3.57 -6.10
C ILE A 188 -21.14 -2.55 -6.99
N ASP A 189 -21.38 -1.37 -6.46
CA ASP A 189 -22.14 -0.28 -7.08
C ASP A 189 -21.39 1.07 -7.03
N GLY A 190 -20.06 1.00 -7.06
CA GLY A 190 -19.19 2.16 -7.15
C GLY A 190 -19.09 2.98 -5.87
N GLY A 191 -19.34 2.35 -4.71
CA GLY A 191 -19.25 2.98 -3.39
C GLY A 191 -20.58 3.53 -2.88
N THR A 192 -21.72 3.19 -3.53
CA THR A 192 -23.04 3.64 -3.08
C THR A 192 -23.55 2.83 -1.89
N THR A 193 -23.36 1.51 -1.91
CA THR A 193 -23.70 0.62 -0.79
C THR A 193 -22.52 -0.29 -0.44
N TRP A 194 -22.46 -0.71 0.84
CA TRP A 194 -21.37 -1.49 1.37
C TRP A 194 -21.87 -2.71 2.14
N THR A 195 -21.18 -3.84 1.94
CA THR A 195 -21.46 -5.10 2.65
C THR A 195 -20.17 -5.52 3.38
N HIS A 196 -20.29 -5.86 4.66
CA HIS A 196 -19.20 -6.48 5.41
C HIS A 196 -18.94 -7.90 4.88
N ILE A 197 -17.69 -8.23 4.54
CA ILE A 197 -17.36 -9.51 3.90
C ILE A 197 -16.39 -10.38 4.69
N ALA A 198 -15.49 -9.79 5.52
CA ALA A 198 -14.47 -10.56 6.23
C ALA A 198 -13.92 -9.85 7.47
N TYR A 199 -13.38 -10.62 8.42
CA TYR A 199 -12.63 -10.16 9.61
C TYR A 199 -13.41 -9.23 10.53
N GLN A 200 -14.68 -9.53 10.78
CA GLN A 200 -15.54 -8.72 11.65
C GLN A 200 -14.93 -8.51 13.04
N GLY A 201 -14.87 -7.25 13.47
CA GLY A 201 -14.30 -6.84 14.77
C GLY A 201 -12.78 -6.80 14.80
N LEU A 202 -12.09 -6.95 13.66
CA LEU A 202 -10.64 -6.88 13.56
C LEU A 202 -10.20 -5.73 12.66
N ALA A 203 -9.20 -4.97 13.12
CA ALA A 203 -8.66 -3.86 12.35
C ALA A 203 -7.88 -4.36 11.12
N VAL A 204 -8.11 -3.71 9.98
CA VAL A 204 -7.38 -3.89 8.73
C VAL A 204 -6.45 -2.70 8.55
N TYR A 205 -5.15 -2.91 8.53
CA TYR A 205 -4.14 -1.84 8.46
C TYR A 205 -3.73 -1.49 7.03
N ALA A 206 -3.75 -2.48 6.14
CA ALA A 206 -3.47 -2.32 4.72
C ALA A 206 -4.37 -3.25 3.90
N LEU A 207 -4.76 -2.80 2.72
CA LEU A 207 -5.53 -3.58 1.76
C LEU A 207 -5.14 -3.10 0.37
N ASN A 208 -4.83 -4.01 -0.54
CA ASN A 208 -4.58 -3.68 -1.94
C ASN A 208 -4.93 -4.87 -2.83
N ILE A 209 -5.06 -4.63 -4.13
CA ILE A 209 -5.41 -5.65 -5.13
C ILE A 209 -4.42 -5.57 -6.30
N ASP A 210 -3.89 -6.72 -6.72
CA ASP A 210 -2.97 -6.78 -7.86
C ASP A 210 -3.69 -6.76 -9.22
N ASP A 211 -2.95 -6.89 -10.32
CA ASP A 211 -3.51 -6.87 -11.67
C ASP A 211 -4.29 -8.13 -12.02
N ASP A 212 -4.03 -9.24 -11.33
CA ASP A 212 -4.74 -10.51 -11.50
C ASP A 212 -6.01 -10.59 -10.63
N GLY A 213 -6.28 -9.58 -9.80
CA GLY A 213 -7.42 -9.54 -8.89
C GLY A 213 -7.19 -10.25 -7.56
N ILE A 214 -5.94 -10.54 -7.21
CA ILE A 214 -5.57 -11.08 -5.91
C ILE A 214 -5.59 -9.95 -4.89
N LEU A 215 -6.45 -10.06 -3.87
CA LEU A 215 -6.47 -9.18 -2.73
C LEU A 215 -5.40 -9.59 -1.71
N PHE A 216 -4.70 -8.61 -1.16
CA PHE A 216 -3.83 -8.77 -0.02
C PHE A 216 -4.24 -7.78 1.07
N ALA A 217 -4.31 -8.26 2.31
CA ALA A 217 -4.65 -7.43 3.45
C ALA A 217 -3.75 -7.72 4.65
N SER A 218 -3.50 -6.70 5.45
CA SER A 218 -2.90 -6.83 6.77
C SER A 218 -4.01 -6.69 7.82
N VAL A 219 -4.25 -7.76 8.57
CA VAL A 219 -5.33 -7.85 9.54
C VAL A 219 -4.75 -8.05 10.93
N ASN A 220 -5.27 -7.29 11.90
CA ASN A 220 -4.85 -7.42 13.29
C ASN A 220 -4.97 -8.88 13.76
N THR A 221 -3.95 -9.40 14.43
CA THR A 221 -3.79 -10.77 14.91
C THR A 221 -3.58 -11.86 13.86
N PHE A 222 -4.04 -11.66 12.61
CA PHE A 222 -3.84 -12.60 11.50
C PHE A 222 -2.55 -12.31 10.71
N GLY A 223 -2.08 -11.05 10.73
CA GLY A 223 -0.97 -10.63 9.87
C GLY A 223 -1.39 -10.46 8.42
N LEU A 224 -0.54 -10.91 7.50
CA LEU A 224 -0.78 -10.79 6.06
C LEU A 224 -1.66 -11.96 5.57
N VAL A 225 -2.70 -11.62 4.83
CA VAL A 225 -3.67 -12.57 4.26
C VAL A 225 -3.94 -12.27 2.79
N SER A 226 -4.39 -13.26 2.02
CA SER A 226 -4.73 -13.09 0.60
C SER A 226 -6.06 -13.74 0.23
N SER A 227 -6.70 -13.22 -0.82
CA SER A 227 -7.91 -13.79 -1.43
C SER A 227 -7.77 -13.77 -2.95
N ASN A 228 -8.04 -14.92 -3.59
CA ASN A 228 -7.99 -15.08 -5.05
C ASN A 228 -9.41 -15.07 -5.69
N ASP A 229 -10.43 -14.80 -4.89
CA ASP A 229 -11.83 -14.85 -5.29
C ASP A 229 -12.61 -13.60 -4.87
N LEU A 230 -11.90 -12.45 -4.89
CA LEU A 230 -12.47 -11.13 -4.63
C LEU A 230 -13.13 -11.02 -3.23
N GLY A 231 -12.49 -11.63 -2.24
CA GLY A 231 -12.85 -11.52 -0.82
C GLY A 231 -13.88 -12.55 -0.35
N VAL A 232 -14.19 -13.59 -1.14
CA VAL A 232 -15.11 -14.67 -0.72
C VAL A 232 -14.41 -15.62 0.26
N THR A 233 -13.19 -16.03 -0.06
CA THR A 233 -12.36 -16.83 0.84
C THR A 233 -10.99 -16.19 1.05
N TRP A 234 -10.39 -16.43 2.21
CA TRP A 234 -9.11 -15.86 2.60
C TRP A 234 -8.14 -16.94 3.07
N LYS A 235 -6.86 -16.76 2.75
CA LYS A 235 -5.76 -17.62 3.12
C LYS A 235 -4.76 -16.84 3.95
N ASP A 236 -4.38 -17.39 5.11
CA ASP A 236 -3.27 -16.84 5.90
C ASP A 236 -1.96 -17.03 5.12
N LEU A 237 -1.15 -16.00 5.09
CA LEU A 237 0.19 -16.04 4.55
C LEU A 237 1.20 -16.27 5.68
N PRO A 238 2.41 -16.79 5.38
CA PRO A 238 3.43 -17.00 6.40
C PRO A 238 3.68 -15.75 7.25
N ASN A 239 3.85 -15.95 8.54
CA ASN A 239 4.04 -14.86 9.48
C ASN A 239 5.37 -14.13 9.23
N ILE A 240 5.29 -12.83 9.06
CA ILE A 240 6.42 -11.91 8.99
C ILE A 240 6.32 -11.02 10.23
N ASP A 241 7.43 -10.84 10.95
CA ASP A 241 7.49 -9.95 12.13
C ASP A 241 7.31 -8.48 11.70
N LEU A 242 6.12 -8.18 11.17
CA LEU A 242 5.78 -6.86 10.66
C LEU A 242 4.27 -6.60 10.77
N THR A 243 3.89 -5.51 11.44
CA THR A 243 2.55 -4.92 11.26
C THR A 243 2.56 -4.14 9.96
N VAL A 244 2.06 -4.76 8.88
CA VAL A 244 2.09 -4.18 7.54
C VAL A 244 1.09 -3.02 7.43
N THR A 245 1.56 -1.86 6.98
CA THR A 245 0.78 -0.63 6.80
C THR A 245 0.69 -0.16 5.35
N SER A 246 1.53 -0.72 4.47
CA SER A 246 1.47 -0.44 3.03
C SER A 246 1.86 -1.67 2.21
N ILE A 247 1.20 -1.84 1.06
CA ILE A 247 1.39 -2.95 0.13
C ILE A 247 1.45 -2.40 -1.29
N ALA A 248 2.47 -2.81 -2.06
CA ALA A 248 2.57 -2.56 -3.49
C ALA A 248 2.94 -3.86 -4.23
N PHE A 249 2.72 -3.88 -5.55
CA PHE A 249 2.90 -5.08 -6.37
C PHE A 249 3.81 -4.82 -7.54
N ASP A 250 4.68 -5.79 -7.82
CA ASP A 250 5.19 -6.10 -9.14
C ASP A 250 4.45 -7.33 -9.66
N SER A 251 3.32 -7.11 -10.32
CA SER A 251 2.48 -8.19 -10.82
C SER A 251 3.18 -9.03 -11.89
N SER A 252 4.10 -8.43 -12.64
CA SER A 252 4.87 -9.12 -13.69
C SER A 252 5.83 -10.15 -13.12
N ASN A 253 6.51 -9.82 -12.03
CA ASN A 253 7.48 -10.69 -11.36
C ASN A 253 6.89 -11.45 -10.15
N LYS A 254 5.59 -11.25 -9.85
CA LYS A 254 4.90 -11.84 -8.69
C LYS A 254 5.60 -11.53 -7.37
N ILE A 255 5.89 -10.24 -7.17
CA ILE A 255 6.56 -9.72 -5.98
C ILE A 255 5.64 -8.76 -5.25
N LEU A 256 5.57 -8.94 -3.92
CA LEU A 256 5.01 -7.97 -2.99
C LEU A 256 6.13 -7.10 -2.44
N TYR A 257 5.89 -5.80 -2.41
CA TYR A 257 6.61 -4.89 -1.54
C TYR A 257 5.69 -4.49 -0.41
N ILE A 258 6.14 -4.68 0.83
CA ILE A 258 5.38 -4.33 2.02
C ILE A 258 6.20 -3.42 2.92
N ALA A 259 5.53 -2.50 3.59
CA ALA A 259 6.13 -1.67 4.63
C ALA A 259 5.31 -1.73 5.91
N GLY A 260 5.97 -1.59 7.05
CA GLY A 260 5.31 -1.61 8.34
C GLY A 260 6.28 -1.55 9.51
N PHE A 261 5.76 -1.82 10.70
CA PHE A 261 6.51 -1.79 11.95
C PHE A 261 6.84 -3.19 12.42
N SER A 262 8.12 -3.47 12.63
CA SER A 262 8.58 -4.70 13.27
C SER A 262 8.37 -4.66 14.79
N SER A 263 8.42 -5.82 15.45
CA SER A 263 8.33 -5.93 16.92
C SER A 263 9.46 -5.17 17.62
N GLY A 264 10.57 -4.93 16.94
CA GLY A 264 11.68 -4.11 17.41
C GLY A 264 11.43 -2.59 17.35
N GLY A 265 10.27 -2.16 16.85
CA GLY A 265 9.92 -0.73 16.69
C GLY A 265 10.59 -0.06 15.49
N PHE A 266 11.14 -0.86 14.56
CA PHE A 266 11.71 -0.34 13.32
C PHE A 266 10.64 -0.26 12.25
N GLN A 267 10.72 0.76 11.40
CA GLN A 267 9.97 0.82 10.16
C GLN A 267 10.78 0.17 9.05
N GLU A 268 10.26 -0.89 8.48
CA GLU A 268 10.98 -1.72 7.52
C GLU A 268 10.20 -1.85 6.21
N VAL A 269 10.93 -1.99 5.10
CA VAL A 269 10.40 -2.28 3.76
C VAL A 269 10.97 -3.60 3.29
N TYR A 270 10.08 -4.51 2.91
CA TYR A 270 10.41 -5.86 2.46
C TYR A 270 10.02 -6.09 1.01
N LYS A 271 10.81 -6.91 0.32
CA LYS A 271 10.51 -7.52 -0.97
C LYS A 271 10.25 -9.01 -0.76
N ILE A 272 9.11 -9.49 -1.22
CA ILE A 272 8.59 -10.82 -0.92
C ILE A 272 7.98 -11.43 -2.18
N PRO A 273 8.35 -12.64 -2.61
CA PRO A 273 7.60 -13.38 -3.62
C PRO A 273 6.17 -13.65 -3.14
N TYR A 274 5.19 -13.77 -4.04
CA TYR A 274 3.79 -14.04 -3.68
C TYR A 274 3.60 -15.35 -2.90
N ASP A 275 4.47 -16.33 -3.11
CA ASP A 275 4.47 -17.60 -2.36
C ASP A 275 5.11 -17.49 -0.97
N ILE A 276 5.70 -16.32 -0.67
CA ILE A 276 6.37 -15.99 0.60
C ILE A 276 7.37 -17.07 1.07
N ALA A 277 8.07 -17.70 0.13
CA ALA A 277 9.11 -18.68 0.45
C ALA A 277 10.38 -18.02 1.01
N SER A 278 10.58 -16.73 0.73
CA SER A 278 11.72 -15.92 1.17
C SER A 278 11.35 -14.45 1.20
N TYR A 279 12.17 -13.62 1.86
CA TYR A 279 12.01 -12.17 1.81
C TYR A 279 13.35 -11.45 1.96
N GLU A 280 13.42 -10.23 1.44
CA GLU A 280 14.58 -9.35 1.54
C GLU A 280 14.18 -8.00 2.14
N ILE A 281 15.05 -7.44 2.97
CA ILE A 281 14.86 -6.08 3.50
C ILE A 281 15.47 -5.09 2.52
N ILE A 282 14.63 -4.21 1.96
CA ILE A 282 15.05 -3.13 1.06
C ILE A 282 15.58 -1.95 1.87
N GLY A 283 14.98 -1.65 3.01
CA GLY A 283 15.44 -0.59 3.90
C GLY A 283 14.79 -0.65 5.27
N THR A 284 15.45 -0.04 6.24
CA THR A 284 14.96 0.11 7.62
C THR A 284 15.34 1.48 8.16
N ASN A 285 14.53 2.05 9.05
CA ASN A 285 14.91 3.26 9.77
C ASN A 285 15.85 2.96 10.93
N LYS A 286 16.43 4.01 11.52
CA LYS A 286 17.39 3.89 12.64
C LYS A 286 16.75 3.50 13.98
N GLY A 287 15.44 3.25 13.99
CA GLY A 287 14.66 3.07 15.22
C GLY A 287 14.32 4.42 15.88
N LEU A 288 13.15 4.50 16.48
CA LEU A 288 12.78 5.61 17.34
C LEU A 288 13.57 5.43 18.65
N LYS A 289 14.50 6.37 18.94
CA LYS A 289 15.14 6.49 20.26
C LYS A 289 14.17 7.14 21.23
#